data_98db4571ec65532791a1884908714c1a
#
_entry.id   98db4571ec65532791a1884908714c1a
#
_cell.length_a   1.000
_cell.length_b   1.000
_cell.length_c   1.000
_cell.angle_alpha   90.00
_cell.angle_beta   90.00
_cell.angle_gamma   90.00
#
_symmetry.space_group_name_H-M   'P 1'
#
loop_
_entity.id
_entity.type
_entity.pdbx_description
1 polymer ?
#
loop_
_entity_poly.entity_id
_entity_poly.type
_entity_poly.pdbx_seq_one_letter_code
_entity_poly.pdbx_strand_id
1 'polypeptide(L)'
;MDSGAQSPRPAGDTGTPHRPATTAGAAGAPSADTEADTDALDRLSANTGAPGRPAADVRAAGEPAVDGGTPDIGRRIRRLREERGISLSALARAAGVGKATLSGLENGTRNPTLETLWAITAELGVPLAMAVGTPPPVDASGSGTGGRTRAIPVVHGTAVEGTLLQVFEDEEVTYELYRVVLRAGTTQVSPAHHEGVTEHVTVFAGTLSAGPVEAPLRAGPGEHISWRSDVPHAYAVLGDRDVHASLLIRYPRR
;
A
#
# COMPACT_ATOMS: atom_id res chain seq x y z
N MET A 1 -72.97 -2.12 -26.38
CA MET A 1 -72.68 -3.25 -27.32
C MET A 1 -71.33 -3.72 -26.87
N ASP A 2 -71.30 -4.59 -26.05
CA ASP A 2 -71.68 -5.98 -25.96
C ASP A 2 -70.43 -6.86 -25.98
N SER A 3 -70.34 -7.63 -24.97
CA SER A 3 -69.91 -9.03 -24.81
C SER A 3 -68.39 -9.29 -25.03
N GLY A 4 -67.70 -9.91 -24.12
CA GLY A 4 -68.10 -10.95 -23.19
C GLY A 4 -67.15 -12.13 -23.30
N ALA A 5 -66.92 -12.76 -22.20
CA ALA A 5 -66.56 -14.16 -21.91
C ALA A 5 -65.04 -14.40 -21.72
N GLN A 6 -64.58 -14.58 -20.47
CA GLN A 6 -64.69 -15.75 -19.58
C GLN A 6 -63.86 -16.99 -19.98
N SER A 7 -62.98 -17.29 -19.05
CA SER A 7 -62.14 -18.44 -18.69
C SER A 7 -62.68 -19.85 -19.12
N PRO A 8 -61.86 -20.94 -18.98
CA PRO A 8 -61.44 -21.46 -17.67
C PRO A 8 -60.04 -22.18 -17.61
N ARG A 9 -59.58 -22.39 -16.37
CA ARG A 9 -58.63 -23.44 -15.98
C ARG A 9 -59.22 -24.84 -15.98
N PRO A 10 -58.36 -25.87 -16.02
CA PRO A 10 -58.26 -26.80 -14.87
C PRO A 10 -56.80 -27.17 -14.54
N ALA A 11 -56.43 -27.25 -13.33
CA ALA A 11 -56.46 -28.26 -12.28
C ALA A 11 -55.62 -29.54 -12.56
N GLY A 12 -54.53 -29.66 -11.74
CA GLY A 12 -54.20 -30.86 -11.01
C GLY A 12 -53.27 -31.86 -11.65
N ASP A 13 -52.08 -32.03 -11.11
CA ASP A 13 -51.76 -33.35 -10.58
C ASP A 13 -50.60 -33.30 -9.57
N THR A 14 -50.79 -34.08 -8.54
CA THR A 14 -49.96 -34.38 -7.39
C THR A 14 -48.94 -35.47 -7.69
N GLY A 15 -47.72 -35.34 -7.23
CA GLY A 15 -46.77 -36.43 -7.26
C GLY A 15 -45.48 -36.18 -6.51
N THR A 16 -45.51 -36.45 -5.21
CA THR A 16 -44.34 -36.70 -4.33
C THR A 16 -44.10 -38.23 -4.30
N PRO A 17 -43.02 -38.73 -3.70
CA PRO A 17 -41.58 -38.48 -3.81
C PRO A 17 -40.80 -39.75 -4.20
N HIS A 18 -39.55 -39.61 -4.64
CA HIS A 18 -38.67 -40.78 -4.61
C HIS A 18 -37.29 -40.40 -4.13
N ARG A 19 -36.95 -40.86 -2.92
CA ARG A 19 -35.62 -41.00 -2.38
C ARG A 19 -35.19 -42.47 -2.59
N PRO A 20 -33.98 -42.73 -3.00
CA PRO A 20 -33.23 -43.81 -2.37
C PRO A 20 -31.89 -43.37 -1.78
N ALA A 21 -31.57 -44.11 -0.79
CA ALA A 21 -30.53 -44.12 0.17
C ALA A 21 -29.12 -44.43 -0.35
N THR A 22 -28.14 -43.87 0.38
CA THR A 22 -26.92 -44.51 0.87
C THR A 22 -26.01 -45.24 -0.10
N THR A 23 -24.76 -44.70 -0.25
CA THR A 23 -23.57 -45.51 0.12
C THR A 23 -22.44 -44.58 0.57
N ALA A 24 -21.92 -44.94 1.72
CA ALA A 24 -20.72 -44.36 2.33
C ALA A 24 -19.48 -44.73 1.53
N GLY A 25 -18.64 -43.71 1.30
CA GLY A 25 -17.27 -43.89 0.83
C GLY A 25 -16.38 -42.94 1.62
N ALA A 26 -15.81 -43.43 2.70
CA ALA A 26 -14.77 -42.72 3.43
C ALA A 26 -13.51 -42.64 2.56
N ALA A 27 -13.14 -41.42 2.20
CA ALA A 27 -11.80 -41.12 1.70
C ALA A 27 -11.20 -40.01 2.56
N GLY A 28 -10.06 -40.33 3.15
CA GLY A 28 -9.39 -39.59 4.19
C GLY A 28 -9.10 -38.13 3.84
N ALA A 29 -9.38 -37.29 4.78
CA ALA A 29 -8.84 -35.95 4.83
C ALA A 29 -7.32 -36.03 5.04
N PRO A 30 -6.51 -35.27 4.27
CA PRO A 30 -5.15 -35.04 4.69
C PRO A 30 -5.20 -34.06 5.86
N SER A 31 -4.69 -34.50 7.00
CA SER A 31 -4.35 -33.63 8.12
C SER A 31 -3.28 -32.64 7.63
N ALA A 32 -3.67 -31.43 7.36
CA ALA A 32 -2.74 -30.33 7.21
C ALA A 32 -2.50 -29.77 8.63
N ASP A 33 -1.53 -30.34 9.31
CA ASP A 33 -0.86 -29.65 10.40
C ASP A 33 -0.07 -28.47 9.80
N THR A 34 -0.76 -27.38 9.56
CA THR A 34 -0.14 -26.08 9.36
C THR A 34 -0.12 -25.46 10.74
N GLU A 35 0.90 -25.76 11.52
CA GLU A 35 1.28 -24.89 12.62
C GLU A 35 1.51 -23.51 11.99
N ALA A 36 0.53 -22.64 12.17
CA ALA A 36 0.64 -21.25 11.79
C ALA A 36 1.82 -20.68 12.56
N ASP A 37 2.79 -20.12 11.83
CA ASP A 37 3.90 -19.36 12.40
C ASP A 37 3.33 -18.09 13.07
N THR A 38 2.80 -18.28 14.27
CA THR A 38 2.29 -17.23 15.18
C THR A 38 3.42 -16.33 15.67
N ASP A 39 4.67 -16.75 15.50
CA ASP A 39 5.86 -16.04 15.98
C ASP A 39 6.12 -14.73 15.19
N ALA A 40 5.65 -14.65 13.95
CA ALA A 40 5.76 -13.41 13.17
C ALA A 40 4.75 -12.34 13.63
N LEU A 41 3.58 -12.75 14.11
CA LEU A 41 2.54 -11.83 14.60
C LEU A 41 2.83 -11.36 16.04
N ASP A 42 3.44 -12.21 16.87
CA ASP A 42 3.88 -11.81 18.22
C ASP A 42 5.00 -10.75 18.16
N ARG A 43 5.85 -10.80 17.13
CA ARG A 43 6.86 -9.76 16.91
C ARG A 43 6.28 -8.42 16.51
N LEU A 44 5.10 -8.38 15.85
CA LEU A 44 4.39 -7.14 15.54
C LEU A 44 3.79 -6.51 16.80
N SER A 45 3.27 -7.33 17.71
CA SER A 45 2.66 -6.86 18.98
C SER A 45 3.69 -6.41 20.01
N ALA A 46 4.90 -6.97 19.99
CA ALA A 46 5.95 -6.66 20.96
C ALA A 46 6.63 -5.30 20.73
N ASN A 47 6.44 -4.67 19.58
CA ASN A 47 7.07 -3.38 19.25
C ASN A 47 6.17 -2.14 19.46
N THR A 48 4.98 -2.32 20.07
CA THR A 48 4.05 -1.21 20.38
C THR A 48 4.25 -0.60 21.77
N GLY A 49 5.31 -0.95 22.48
CA GLY A 49 5.56 -0.54 23.87
C GLY A 49 6.79 0.32 24.06
N ALA A 50 6.70 1.61 23.95
CA ALA A 50 7.18 2.72 24.76
C ALA A 50 7.65 3.91 23.92
N PRO A 51 7.23 5.16 24.24
CA PRO A 51 7.85 6.36 23.65
C PRO A 51 9.18 6.62 24.37
N GLY A 52 10.28 6.56 23.64
CA GLY A 52 11.51 7.05 24.20
C GLY A 52 12.75 6.24 23.97
N ARG A 53 13.24 6.26 22.72
CA ARG A 53 14.68 6.35 22.46
C ARG A 53 14.84 6.99 21.09
N PRO A 54 15.64 8.07 20.94
CA PRO A 54 16.02 8.55 19.63
C PRO A 54 16.75 7.40 18.93
N ALA A 55 16.35 7.11 17.70
CA ALA A 55 17.05 6.15 16.86
C ALA A 55 18.53 6.52 16.86
N ALA A 56 19.34 5.64 17.42
CA ALA A 56 20.77 5.77 17.38
C ALA A 56 21.19 5.87 15.91
N ASP A 57 22.09 6.82 15.62
CA ASP A 57 22.77 6.95 14.34
C ASP A 57 23.24 5.55 13.85
N VAL A 58 22.45 4.94 12.99
CA VAL A 58 22.90 3.82 12.19
C VAL A 58 23.77 4.43 11.11
N ARG A 59 25.07 4.41 11.37
CA ARG A 59 26.10 4.78 10.39
C ARG A 59 25.90 3.96 9.13
N ALA A 60 25.74 4.70 8.07
CA ALA A 60 25.61 4.31 6.69
C ALA A 60 26.44 3.08 6.28
N ALA A 61 25.77 2.03 5.87
CA ALA A 61 26.28 1.11 4.88
C ALA A 61 25.50 1.42 3.59
N GLY A 62 26.18 1.98 2.58
CA GLY A 62 25.76 2.08 1.18
C GLY A 62 24.48 2.87 0.94
N GLU A 63 24.60 4.13 0.52
CA GLU A 63 23.49 4.97 0.09
C GLU A 63 22.75 4.34 -1.10
N PRO A 64 21.44 4.04 -1.00
CA PRO A 64 20.62 3.83 -2.17
C PRO A 64 20.20 5.20 -2.72
N ALA A 65 20.75 5.56 -3.87
CA ALA A 65 20.44 6.78 -4.56
C ALA A 65 19.00 6.79 -5.08
N VAL A 66 18.26 7.87 -4.83
CA VAL A 66 17.09 8.24 -5.63
C VAL A 66 17.63 8.75 -6.97
N ASP A 67 17.48 7.95 -8.02
CA ASP A 67 17.88 8.35 -9.37
C ASP A 67 16.83 9.34 -9.91
N GLY A 68 17.08 10.62 -9.78
CA GLY A 68 16.18 11.70 -10.21
C GLY A 68 16.12 12.87 -9.24
N GLY A 69 17.21 13.58 -8.98
CA GLY A 69 17.17 14.97 -8.48
C GLY A 69 16.73 15.15 -7.03
N THR A 70 17.47 14.60 -6.08
CA THR A 70 17.29 14.84 -4.63
C THR A 70 17.02 16.31 -4.27
N PRO A 71 17.66 17.32 -4.90
CA PRO A 71 17.38 18.72 -4.62
C PRO A 71 15.93 19.14 -4.95
N ASP A 72 15.28 18.46 -5.91
CA ASP A 72 13.90 18.77 -6.30
C ASP A 72 12.89 18.23 -5.28
N ILE A 73 13.12 17.05 -4.74
CA ILE A 73 12.26 16.44 -3.71
C ILE A 73 12.27 17.32 -2.46
N GLY A 74 13.45 17.69 -1.97
CA GLY A 74 13.59 18.54 -0.79
C GLY A 74 12.90 19.89 -0.94
N ARG A 75 13.08 20.55 -2.10
CA ARG A 75 12.42 21.83 -2.38
C ARG A 75 10.90 21.70 -2.43
N ARG A 76 10.36 20.61 -2.97
CA ARG A 76 8.91 20.36 -3.00
C ARG A 76 8.36 20.13 -1.59
N ILE A 77 9.02 19.31 -0.79
CA ILE A 77 8.63 19.07 0.62
C ILE A 77 8.64 20.38 1.39
N ARG A 78 9.70 21.18 1.28
CA ARG A 78 9.78 22.50 1.92
C ARG A 78 8.62 23.39 1.52
N ARG A 79 8.31 23.51 0.22
CA ARG A 79 7.20 24.32 -0.27
C ARG A 79 5.87 23.82 0.30
N LEU A 80 5.59 22.51 0.24
CA LEU A 80 4.36 21.90 0.77
C LEU A 80 4.20 22.18 2.27
N ARG A 81 5.29 22.14 3.01
CA ARG A 81 5.30 22.47 4.46
C ARG A 81 5.02 23.95 4.71
N GLU A 82 5.69 24.84 3.97
CA GLU A 82 5.53 26.30 4.12
C GLU A 82 4.13 26.77 3.73
N GLU A 83 3.56 26.22 2.65
CA GLU A 83 2.17 26.47 2.22
C GLU A 83 1.14 26.13 3.32
N ARG A 84 1.47 25.15 4.18
CA ARG A 84 0.63 24.75 5.33
C ARG A 84 0.96 25.49 6.63
N GLY A 85 1.90 26.41 6.62
CA GLY A 85 2.35 27.13 7.81
C GLY A 85 3.02 26.26 8.87
N ILE A 86 3.47 25.05 8.50
CA ILE A 86 4.08 24.10 9.44
C ILE A 86 5.57 24.43 9.60
N SER A 87 6.05 24.56 10.85
CA SER A 87 7.48 24.75 11.10
C SER A 87 8.27 23.45 10.83
N LEU A 88 9.57 23.59 10.45
CA LEU A 88 10.46 22.44 10.26
C LEU A 88 10.47 21.50 11.48
N SER A 89 10.52 22.08 12.69
CA SER A 89 10.55 21.29 13.94
C SER A 89 9.21 20.59 14.22
N ALA A 90 8.08 21.20 13.84
CA ALA A 90 6.76 20.60 14.00
C ALA A 90 6.60 19.40 13.05
N LEU A 91 6.93 19.56 11.77
CA LEU A 91 6.85 18.47 10.79
C LEU A 91 7.80 17.33 11.15
N ALA A 92 9.05 17.63 11.51
CA ALA A 92 10.02 16.61 11.90
C ALA A 92 9.53 15.76 13.09
N ARG A 93 8.95 16.41 14.11
CA ARG A 93 8.40 15.72 15.28
C ARG A 93 7.19 14.86 14.91
N ALA A 94 6.25 15.40 14.15
CA ALA A 94 5.02 14.70 13.75
C ALA A 94 5.35 13.48 12.89
N ALA A 95 6.22 13.63 11.89
CA ALA A 95 6.67 12.53 11.03
C ALA A 95 7.65 11.56 11.71
N GLY A 96 8.04 11.77 12.96
CA GLY A 96 9.02 10.91 13.63
C GLY A 96 10.43 10.97 13.01
N VAL A 97 10.74 12.04 12.26
CA VAL A 97 12.00 12.23 11.55
C VAL A 97 12.89 13.20 12.33
N GLY A 98 14.19 12.92 12.40
CA GLY A 98 15.14 13.83 13.02
C GLY A 98 15.12 15.23 12.36
N LYS A 99 15.09 16.33 13.15
CA LYS A 99 15.10 17.69 12.60
C LYS A 99 16.28 17.94 11.66
N ALA A 100 17.47 17.44 11.99
CA ALA A 100 18.65 17.55 11.15
C ALA A 100 18.49 16.77 9.82
N THR A 101 17.81 15.63 9.86
CA THR A 101 17.51 14.83 8.68
C THR A 101 16.54 15.57 7.76
N LEU A 102 15.43 16.09 8.29
CA LEU A 102 14.48 16.87 7.50
C LEU A 102 15.10 18.16 6.95
N SER A 103 15.92 18.87 7.74
CA SER A 103 16.66 20.04 7.26
C SER A 103 17.64 19.70 6.14
N GLY A 104 18.38 18.61 6.28
CA GLY A 104 19.28 18.12 5.23
C GLY A 104 18.55 17.73 3.97
N LEU A 105 17.37 17.09 4.10
CA LEU A 105 16.51 16.75 2.97
C LEU A 105 16.03 18.01 2.24
N GLU A 106 15.44 18.99 2.95
CA GLU A 106 14.93 20.25 2.37
C GLU A 106 16.02 21.06 1.66
N ASN A 107 17.28 20.96 2.12
CA ASN A 107 18.44 21.61 1.52
C ASN A 107 19.13 20.78 0.44
N GLY A 108 18.62 19.57 0.15
CA GLY A 108 19.18 18.68 -0.88
C GLY A 108 20.54 18.07 -0.52
N THR A 109 20.93 18.08 0.77
CA THR A 109 22.17 17.49 1.28
C THR A 109 22.03 16.06 1.77
N ARG A 110 20.80 15.54 1.80
CA ARG A 110 20.47 14.15 2.18
C ARG A 110 19.44 13.56 1.25
N ASN A 111 19.61 12.28 0.92
CA ASN A 111 18.62 11.50 0.21
C ASN A 111 17.65 10.88 1.20
N PRO A 112 16.33 11.01 1.00
CA PRO A 112 15.35 10.34 1.84
C PRO A 112 15.20 8.88 1.45
N THR A 113 14.87 8.03 2.43
CA THR A 113 14.32 6.71 2.16
C THR A 113 12.83 6.79 1.85
N LEU A 114 12.25 5.72 1.29
CA LEU A 114 10.82 5.64 1.00
C LEU A 114 9.99 5.83 2.26
N GLU A 115 10.41 5.20 3.36
CA GLU A 115 9.75 5.32 4.66
C GLU A 115 9.76 6.76 5.18
N THR A 116 10.89 7.47 5.03
CA THR A 116 11.01 8.87 5.40
C THR A 116 10.05 9.74 4.57
N LEU A 117 9.95 9.50 3.27
CA LEU A 117 9.05 10.24 2.40
C LEU A 117 7.58 9.96 2.75
N TRP A 118 7.21 8.71 2.96
CA TRP A 118 5.84 8.35 3.37
C TRP A 118 5.47 9.00 4.70
N ALA A 119 6.35 8.94 5.71
CA ALA A 119 6.08 9.59 6.99
C ALA A 119 5.87 11.11 6.84
N ILE A 120 6.70 11.78 6.05
CA ILE A 120 6.59 13.23 5.82
C ILE A 120 5.31 13.57 5.04
N THR A 121 4.99 12.84 3.96
CA THR A 121 3.82 13.13 3.11
C THR A 121 2.51 12.77 3.81
N ALA A 122 2.48 11.74 4.65
CA ALA A 122 1.34 11.42 5.50
C ALA A 122 1.02 12.58 6.45
N GLU A 123 2.03 13.14 7.13
CA GLU A 123 1.86 14.30 8.02
C GLU A 123 1.49 15.59 7.27
N LEU A 124 1.94 15.74 6.05
CA LEU A 124 1.52 16.84 5.18
C LEU A 124 0.12 16.64 4.60
N GLY A 125 -0.45 15.43 4.71
CA GLY A 125 -1.75 15.08 4.14
C GLY A 125 -1.76 15.13 2.61
N VAL A 126 -0.68 14.71 1.95
CA VAL A 126 -0.54 14.75 0.50
C VAL A 126 -0.08 13.41 -0.06
N PRO A 127 -0.45 13.08 -1.32
CA PRO A 127 0.14 11.98 -2.05
C PRO A 127 1.67 12.09 -2.17
N LEU A 128 2.36 10.96 -2.19
CA LEU A 128 3.82 10.94 -2.33
C LEU A 128 4.29 11.56 -3.66
N ALA A 129 3.51 11.40 -4.73
CA ALA A 129 3.79 12.00 -6.03
C ALA A 129 4.00 13.51 -5.98
N MET A 130 3.34 14.21 -5.05
CA MET A 130 3.56 15.66 -4.86
C MET A 130 4.98 15.98 -4.39
N ALA A 131 5.60 15.08 -3.65
CA ALA A 131 6.98 15.22 -3.20
C ALA A 131 7.99 14.76 -4.26
N VAL A 132 7.78 13.57 -4.85
CA VAL A 132 8.75 12.99 -5.80
C VAL A 132 8.57 13.49 -7.23
N GLY A 133 7.39 14.00 -7.57
CA GLY A 133 7.00 14.42 -8.92
C GLY A 133 6.27 13.30 -9.67
N THR A 134 5.34 13.71 -10.50
CA THR A 134 4.53 12.78 -11.31
C THR A 134 5.38 12.22 -12.45
N PRO A 135 5.35 10.91 -12.72
CA PRO A 135 5.93 10.36 -13.93
C PRO A 135 5.23 10.95 -15.16
N PRO A 136 5.92 11.06 -16.30
CA PRO A 136 5.30 11.54 -17.51
C PRO A 136 4.13 10.63 -17.90
N PRO A 137 3.03 11.17 -18.45
CA PRO A 137 1.95 10.36 -18.96
C PRO A 137 2.48 9.41 -20.04
N VAL A 138 2.03 8.16 -20.00
CA VAL A 138 2.35 7.18 -21.05
C VAL A 138 1.40 7.48 -22.20
N ASP A 139 1.85 8.23 -23.21
CA ASP A 139 1.07 8.46 -24.40
C ASP A 139 0.83 7.13 -25.13
N ALA A 140 -0.45 6.78 -25.31
CA ALA A 140 -0.86 5.56 -26.02
C ALA A 140 -0.44 5.59 -27.52
N SER A 141 0.06 6.71 -28.03
CA SER A 141 0.42 6.93 -29.43
C SER A 141 1.82 6.48 -29.82
N GLY A 142 2.67 6.04 -28.91
CA GLY A 142 4.01 5.47 -29.25
C GLY A 142 4.94 6.38 -30.06
N SER A 143 4.53 7.59 -30.40
CA SER A 143 5.34 8.53 -31.16
C SER A 143 6.16 9.42 -30.23
N GLY A 144 7.15 8.82 -29.60
CA GLY A 144 8.17 9.55 -28.85
C GLY A 144 9.08 10.32 -29.79
N THR A 145 8.69 11.52 -30.16
CA THR A 145 9.63 12.50 -30.70
C THR A 145 10.61 12.86 -29.59
N GLY A 146 11.81 12.24 -29.61
CA GLY A 146 13.08 12.78 -29.10
C GLY A 146 13.16 13.37 -27.68
N GLY A 147 12.19 13.12 -26.81
CA GLY A 147 12.20 13.56 -25.41
C GLY A 147 12.98 12.58 -24.55
N ARG A 148 13.93 13.08 -23.75
CA ARG A 148 14.63 12.31 -22.72
C ARG A 148 13.57 11.58 -21.90
N THR A 149 13.58 10.25 -21.95
CA THR A 149 12.78 9.42 -21.04
C THR A 149 13.13 9.86 -19.61
N ARG A 150 12.22 10.59 -18.98
CA ARG A 150 12.42 10.97 -17.58
C ARG A 150 12.37 9.68 -16.77
N ALA A 151 13.42 9.42 -16.01
CA ALA A 151 13.49 8.23 -15.19
C ALA A 151 12.24 8.16 -14.29
N ILE A 152 11.60 6.98 -14.25
CA ILE A 152 10.50 6.71 -13.33
C ILE A 152 11.10 6.78 -11.93
N PRO A 153 10.52 7.59 -11.01
CA PRO A 153 11.07 7.70 -9.66
C PRO A 153 11.06 6.35 -8.95
N VAL A 154 12.24 5.82 -8.71
CA VAL A 154 12.44 4.66 -7.83
C VAL A 154 12.88 5.19 -6.48
N VAL A 155 12.14 4.84 -5.44
CA VAL A 155 12.47 5.22 -4.08
C VAL A 155 12.81 3.96 -3.29
N HIS A 156 14.02 3.92 -2.79
CA HIS A 156 14.53 2.79 -2.03
C HIS A 156 14.25 3.01 -0.53
N GLY A 157 13.71 1.99 0.11
CA GLY A 157 13.57 1.90 1.55
C GLY A 157 14.37 0.73 2.09
N THR A 158 14.38 0.59 3.40
CA THR A 158 15.05 -0.52 4.09
C THR A 158 14.32 -1.84 3.87
N ALA A 159 13.01 -1.81 3.95
CA ALA A 159 12.13 -2.97 3.81
C ALA A 159 11.43 -3.01 2.46
N VAL A 160 11.15 -1.85 1.86
CA VAL A 160 10.35 -1.71 0.65
C VAL A 160 11.07 -0.86 -0.38
N GLU A 161 11.12 -1.35 -1.61
CA GLU A 161 11.48 -0.57 -2.78
C GLU A 161 10.21 -0.25 -3.57
N GLY A 162 9.96 1.02 -3.82
CA GLY A 162 8.78 1.50 -4.53
C GLY A 162 9.13 2.22 -5.83
N THR A 163 8.50 1.85 -6.92
CA THR A 163 8.56 2.57 -8.20
C THR A 163 7.19 3.15 -8.48
N LEU A 164 7.07 4.48 -8.50
CA LEU A 164 5.83 5.15 -8.87
C LEU A 164 5.61 5.03 -10.38
N LEU A 165 4.65 4.21 -10.78
CA LEU A 165 4.36 3.92 -12.18
C LEU A 165 3.48 4.99 -12.81
N GLN A 166 2.43 5.40 -12.10
CA GLN A 166 1.45 6.35 -12.63
C GLN A 166 0.68 7.05 -11.51
N VAL A 167 0.22 8.25 -11.81
CA VAL A 167 -0.75 9.00 -11.00
C VAL A 167 -1.98 9.24 -11.86
N PHE A 168 -3.14 8.93 -11.32
CA PHE A 168 -4.44 9.23 -11.93
C PHE A 168 -5.15 10.26 -11.07
N GLU A 169 -5.71 11.26 -11.67
CA GLU A 169 -6.42 12.32 -10.97
C GLU A 169 -7.78 12.55 -11.61
N ASP A 170 -8.80 12.65 -10.78
CA ASP A 170 -10.10 13.18 -11.13
C ASP A 170 -10.50 14.31 -10.17
N GLU A 171 -11.73 14.79 -10.24
CA GLU A 171 -12.19 15.91 -9.41
C GLU A 171 -12.20 15.57 -7.92
N GLU A 172 -12.43 14.31 -7.56
CA GLU A 172 -12.66 13.88 -6.18
C GLU A 172 -11.51 13.04 -5.60
N VAL A 173 -10.68 12.41 -6.46
CA VAL A 173 -9.74 11.38 -6.02
C VAL A 173 -8.42 11.49 -6.76
N THR A 174 -7.33 11.25 -6.03
CA THR A 174 -6.01 10.98 -6.62
C THR A 174 -5.65 9.53 -6.35
N TYR A 175 -5.17 8.83 -7.37
CA TYR A 175 -4.64 7.47 -7.27
C TYR A 175 -3.16 7.46 -7.61
N GLU A 176 -2.39 6.77 -6.80
CA GLU A 176 -0.98 6.48 -7.05
C GLU A 176 -0.78 4.98 -7.25
N LEU A 177 -0.27 4.59 -8.41
CA LEU A 177 0.05 3.20 -8.73
C LEU A 177 1.55 2.97 -8.62
N TYR A 178 1.92 1.99 -7.81
CA TYR A 178 3.31 1.59 -7.59
C TYR A 178 3.54 0.13 -7.99
N ARG A 179 4.73 -0.15 -8.45
CA ARG A 179 5.37 -1.45 -8.33
C ARG A 179 6.15 -1.44 -7.02
N VAL A 180 5.96 -2.45 -6.19
CA VAL A 180 6.67 -2.61 -4.92
C VAL A 180 7.39 -3.95 -4.85
N VAL A 181 8.58 -3.92 -4.26
CA VAL A 181 9.33 -5.11 -3.88
C VAL A 181 9.57 -5.02 -2.38
N LEU A 182 9.06 -6.00 -1.65
CA LEU A 182 9.26 -6.11 -0.21
C LEU A 182 10.27 -7.22 0.05
N ARG A 183 11.29 -6.92 0.85
CA ARG A 183 12.40 -7.84 1.09
C ARG A 183 12.05 -8.85 2.16
N ALA A 184 12.45 -10.10 1.94
CA ALA A 184 12.28 -11.18 2.91
C ALA A 184 12.93 -10.84 4.26
N GLY A 185 12.26 -11.25 5.34
CA GLY A 185 12.75 -11.01 6.71
C GLY A 185 12.65 -9.57 7.19
N THR A 186 11.96 -8.69 6.45
CA THR A 186 11.75 -7.30 6.85
C THR A 186 10.27 -7.00 7.08
N THR A 187 10.03 -5.97 7.90
CA THR A 187 8.69 -5.44 8.15
C THR A 187 8.74 -3.92 8.00
N GLN A 188 7.81 -3.39 7.23
CA GLN A 188 7.56 -1.95 7.12
C GLN A 188 6.34 -1.60 7.95
N VAL A 189 6.48 -0.64 8.86
CA VAL A 189 5.36 -0.03 9.59
C VAL A 189 5.18 1.39 9.09
N SER A 190 3.97 1.73 8.72
CA SER A 190 3.58 3.05 8.22
C SER A 190 2.61 3.71 9.20
N PRO A 191 2.74 5.03 9.45
CA PRO A 191 1.74 5.77 10.19
C PRO A 191 0.42 5.82 9.42
N ALA A 192 -0.66 6.19 10.11
CA ALA A 192 -1.95 6.43 9.47
C ALA A 192 -1.84 7.52 8.40
N HIS A 193 -2.44 7.30 7.25
CA HIS A 193 -2.73 8.35 6.27
C HIS A 193 -3.88 9.24 6.77
N HIS A 194 -4.22 10.29 6.03
CA HIS A 194 -5.41 11.07 6.36
C HIS A 194 -6.70 10.26 6.12
N GLU A 195 -7.79 10.73 6.70
CA GLU A 195 -9.09 10.06 6.67
C GLU A 195 -9.54 9.73 5.24
N GLY A 196 -10.01 8.49 5.06
CA GLY A 196 -10.58 7.99 3.81
C GLY A 196 -9.57 7.46 2.81
N VAL A 197 -8.27 7.50 3.09
CA VAL A 197 -7.27 6.85 2.24
C VAL A 197 -7.42 5.34 2.32
N THR A 198 -7.34 4.68 1.18
CA THR A 198 -7.36 3.21 1.07
C THR A 198 -6.17 2.73 0.26
N GLU A 199 -5.70 1.55 0.62
CA GLU A 199 -4.65 0.86 -0.09
C GLU A 199 -5.15 -0.46 -0.64
N HIS A 200 -4.65 -0.81 -1.82
CA HIS A 200 -4.99 -2.01 -2.57
C HIS A 200 -3.71 -2.67 -3.05
N VAL A 201 -3.50 -3.91 -2.68
CA VAL A 201 -2.30 -4.67 -3.05
C VAL A 201 -2.70 -5.90 -3.84
N THR A 202 -2.07 -6.10 -5.00
CA THR A 202 -2.14 -7.35 -5.77
C THR A 202 -0.77 -7.98 -5.79
N VAL A 203 -0.65 -9.20 -5.27
CA VAL A 203 0.61 -9.94 -5.16
C VAL A 203 0.87 -10.72 -6.44
N PHE A 204 2.08 -10.63 -6.99
CA PHE A 204 2.52 -11.38 -8.16
C PHE A 204 3.44 -12.54 -7.78
N ALA A 205 4.26 -12.37 -6.74
CA ALA A 205 5.16 -13.41 -6.23
C ALA A 205 5.41 -13.22 -4.72
N GLY A 206 5.70 -14.33 -4.04
CA GLY A 206 5.88 -14.35 -2.59
C GLY A 206 4.56 -14.38 -1.82
N THR A 207 4.62 -14.27 -0.51
CA THR A 207 3.44 -14.23 0.38
C THR A 207 3.56 -13.01 1.29
N LEU A 208 2.52 -12.20 1.31
CA LEU A 208 2.44 -10.93 2.03
C LEU A 208 1.48 -11.03 3.21
N SER A 209 1.86 -10.45 4.34
CA SER A 209 0.94 -10.01 5.38
C SER A 209 0.93 -8.49 5.38
N ALA A 210 -0.23 -7.87 5.16
CA ALA A 210 -0.33 -6.41 5.12
C ALA A 210 -1.69 -5.91 5.59
N GLY A 211 -1.75 -4.63 5.97
CA GLY A 211 -2.96 -3.98 6.43
C GLY A 211 -2.84 -3.41 7.85
N PRO A 212 -3.97 -3.10 8.52
CA PRO A 212 -3.97 -2.59 9.87
C PRO A 212 -3.15 -3.46 10.81
N VAL A 213 -2.32 -2.84 11.67
CA VAL A 213 -1.43 -3.58 12.59
C VAL A 213 -2.20 -4.59 13.44
N GLU A 214 -3.41 -4.23 13.88
CA GLU A 214 -4.24 -5.07 14.75
C GLU A 214 -5.00 -6.17 14.00
N ALA A 215 -5.15 -6.07 12.67
CA ALA A 215 -5.91 -7.00 11.85
C ALA A 215 -5.26 -7.17 10.46
N PRO A 216 -4.04 -7.72 10.38
CA PRO A 216 -3.35 -7.89 9.11
C PRO A 216 -4.05 -8.93 8.23
N LEU A 217 -4.07 -8.63 6.92
CA LEU A 217 -4.56 -9.50 5.88
C LEU A 217 -3.41 -10.31 5.26
N ARG A 218 -3.72 -11.45 4.65
CA ARG A 218 -2.74 -12.27 3.94
C ARG A 218 -3.09 -12.34 2.45
N ALA A 219 -2.06 -12.34 1.61
CA ALA A 219 -2.19 -12.55 0.17
C ALA A 219 -0.98 -13.28 -0.41
N GLY A 220 -1.25 -14.27 -1.25
CA GLY A 220 -0.28 -14.96 -2.09
C GLY A 220 -0.38 -14.54 -3.56
N PRO A 221 0.38 -15.19 -4.46
CA PRO A 221 0.40 -14.86 -5.88
C PRO A 221 -0.99 -14.93 -6.53
N GLY A 222 -1.39 -13.85 -7.23
CA GLY A 222 -2.70 -13.70 -7.86
C GLY A 222 -3.79 -13.19 -6.94
N GLU A 223 -3.55 -13.06 -5.66
CA GLU A 223 -4.53 -12.56 -4.71
C GLU A 223 -4.45 -11.04 -4.55
N HIS A 224 -5.60 -10.47 -4.18
CA HIS A 224 -5.79 -9.05 -3.95
C HIS A 224 -6.34 -8.80 -2.55
N ILE A 225 -5.75 -7.85 -1.83
CA ILE A 225 -6.23 -7.37 -0.54
C ILE A 225 -6.33 -5.85 -0.53
N SER A 226 -7.24 -5.33 0.28
CA SER A 226 -7.38 -3.88 0.45
C SER A 226 -7.84 -3.53 1.86
N TRP A 227 -7.48 -2.34 2.32
CA TRP A 227 -7.86 -1.84 3.64
C TRP A 227 -7.94 -0.32 3.67
N ARG A 228 -8.55 0.21 4.72
CA ARG A 228 -8.45 1.63 5.04
C ARG A 228 -7.10 1.87 5.70
N SER A 229 -6.31 2.74 5.12
CA SER A 229 -4.96 3.08 5.60
C SER A 229 -4.91 4.37 6.41
N ASP A 230 -6.07 4.87 6.82
CA ASP A 230 -6.21 5.95 7.80
C ASP A 230 -6.02 5.47 9.27
N VAL A 231 -5.43 4.31 9.43
CA VAL A 231 -4.94 3.72 10.68
C VAL A 231 -3.49 3.27 10.51
N PRO A 232 -2.70 3.10 11.59
CA PRO A 232 -1.38 2.49 11.49
C PRO A 232 -1.46 1.12 10.84
N HIS A 233 -0.62 0.87 9.85
CA HIS A 233 -0.62 -0.35 9.06
C HIS A 233 0.79 -0.84 8.79
N ALA A 234 0.93 -2.09 8.42
CA ALA A 234 2.24 -2.70 8.22
C ALA A 234 2.24 -3.63 7.00
N TYR A 235 3.44 -3.92 6.53
CA TYR A 235 3.72 -4.90 5.49
C TYR A 235 4.83 -5.81 5.99
N ALA A 236 4.61 -7.11 5.96
CA ALA A 236 5.58 -8.11 6.34
C ALA A 236 5.61 -9.23 5.30
N VAL A 237 6.81 -9.67 4.94
CA VAL A 237 6.99 -10.82 4.05
C VAL A 237 6.90 -12.10 4.87
N LEU A 238 6.05 -13.02 4.43
CA LEU A 238 5.93 -14.35 5.02
C LEU A 238 6.78 -15.34 4.22
N GLY A 239 7.77 -15.94 4.88
CA GLY A 239 8.74 -16.84 4.25
C GLY A 239 10.05 -16.16 3.89
N ASP A 240 10.82 -16.82 3.01
CA ASP A 240 12.22 -16.53 2.70
C ASP A 240 12.43 -15.84 1.34
N ARG A 241 11.35 -15.54 0.61
CA ARG A 241 11.39 -14.93 -0.73
C ARG A 241 10.76 -13.56 -0.70
N ASP A 242 11.37 -12.63 -1.44
CA ASP A 242 10.83 -11.29 -1.64
C ASP A 242 9.40 -11.35 -2.22
N VAL A 243 8.59 -10.39 -1.83
CA VAL A 243 7.26 -10.17 -2.41
C VAL A 243 7.34 -9.14 -3.52
N HIS A 244 6.79 -9.49 -4.67
CA HIS A 244 6.56 -8.57 -5.77
C HIS A 244 5.07 -8.30 -5.90
N ALA A 245 4.69 -7.02 -5.88
CA ALA A 245 3.29 -6.62 -5.89
C ALA A 245 3.08 -5.30 -6.63
N SER A 246 1.82 -5.01 -7.00
CA SER A 246 1.38 -3.65 -7.23
C SER A 246 0.69 -3.12 -5.97
N LEU A 247 0.92 -1.83 -5.68
CA LEU A 247 0.24 -1.09 -4.64
C LEU A 247 -0.48 0.08 -5.31
N LEU A 248 -1.79 0.18 -5.11
CA LEU A 248 -2.61 1.32 -5.51
C LEU A 248 -3.08 2.03 -4.24
N ILE A 249 -2.73 3.30 -4.10
CA ILE A 249 -3.18 4.14 -2.99
C ILE A 249 -4.21 5.13 -3.54
N ARG A 250 -5.37 5.16 -2.91
CA ARG A 250 -6.47 6.06 -3.25
C ARG A 250 -6.58 7.16 -2.21
N TYR A 251 -6.39 8.40 -2.61
CA TYR A 251 -6.50 9.59 -1.77
C TYR A 251 -7.76 10.38 -2.13
N PRO A 252 -8.78 10.44 -1.26
CA PRO A 252 -9.91 11.35 -1.47
C PRO A 252 -9.41 12.80 -1.38
N ARG A 253 -9.84 13.65 -2.32
CA ARG A 253 -9.60 15.10 -2.24
C ARG A 253 -10.54 15.70 -1.18
N ARG A 254 -10.04 16.70 -0.49
CA ARG A 254 -10.79 17.45 0.51
C ARG A 254 -11.27 18.77 -0.05
#